data_e0bc492ffa57176e1b50cb57c9c04617
#
_entry.id   e0bc492ffa57176e1b50cb57c9c04617
#
_cell.length_a   1.000
_cell.length_b   1.000
_cell.length_c   1.000
_cell.angle_alpha   90.00
_cell.angle_beta   90.00
_cell.angle_gamma   90.00
#
_symmetry.space_group_name_H-M   'P 1'
#
loop_
_entity.id
_entity.type
_entity.pdbx_description
1 polymer ?
#
loop_
_entity_poly.entity_id
_entity_poly.type
_entity_poly.pdbx_seq_one_letter_code
_entity_poly.pdbx_strand_id
1 'polypeptide(L)'
;IYSITAELSGFTTRTETGIQLSLGGTAQANVQLSLSTQSETIVVVAESPIVDSTTTQVATNYNREWVENAPVRRFTFFDLINAAPGVSPSTSTSSRSQSFGSATNENMYLLDGTDFTAPLTGAAWPWPNTDAIEEVQVLSLGAPADYGNLAGAVFNVVTRQGTNTFHGDANFYFQNQSLTGRNTTADQDDDLPYNRDEFKDATFQLGGPFMRDKFWFFGSF
;
A
#
# COMPACT_ATOMS: atom_id res chain seq x y z
N ILE A 1 -5.75 -4.12 12.10
CA ILE A 1 -6.31 -3.48 13.31
C ILE A 1 -5.89 -4.30 14.51
N TYR A 2 -5.32 -3.65 15.54
CA TYR A 2 -4.79 -4.28 16.74
C TYR A 2 -5.58 -3.85 17.99
N SER A 3 -5.44 -4.64 19.05
CA SER A 3 -5.90 -4.27 20.39
C SER A 3 -4.75 -4.46 21.38
N ILE A 4 -4.66 -3.55 22.34
CA ILE A 4 -3.67 -3.61 23.43
C ILE A 4 -4.43 -3.73 24.74
N THR A 5 -4.06 -4.73 25.53
CA THR A 5 -4.60 -4.92 26.88
C THR A 5 -3.50 -4.67 27.90
N ALA A 6 -3.74 -3.77 28.82
CA ALA A 6 -2.84 -3.44 29.94
C ALA A 6 -3.45 -3.96 31.24
N GLU A 7 -2.68 -4.80 31.95
CA GLU A 7 -3.06 -5.42 33.20
C GLU A 7 -1.98 -5.21 34.26
N LEU A 8 -2.38 -4.79 35.44
CA LEU A 8 -1.50 -4.67 36.61
C LEU A 8 -2.28 -5.04 37.87
N SER A 9 -1.67 -5.81 38.74
CA SER A 9 -2.31 -6.21 40.02
C SER A 9 -2.68 -4.99 40.86
N GLY A 10 -3.95 -4.92 41.28
CA GLY A 10 -4.49 -3.78 42.01
C GLY A 10 -5.02 -2.63 41.15
N PHE A 11 -4.99 -2.78 39.84
CA PHE A 11 -5.56 -1.82 38.88
C PHE A 11 -6.66 -2.46 38.03
N THR A 12 -7.52 -1.62 37.51
CA THR A 12 -8.56 -2.05 36.55
C THR A 12 -7.90 -2.34 35.22
N THR A 13 -8.17 -3.54 34.65
CA THR A 13 -7.70 -3.91 33.30
C THR A 13 -8.31 -2.97 32.27
N ARG A 14 -7.46 -2.44 31.39
CA ARG A 14 -7.89 -1.56 30.29
C ARG A 14 -7.49 -2.15 28.95
N THR A 15 -8.46 -2.23 28.03
CA THR A 15 -8.23 -2.65 26.65
C THR A 15 -8.54 -1.51 25.69
N GLU A 16 -7.57 -1.16 24.87
CA GLU A 16 -7.71 -0.23 23.74
C GLU A 16 -7.82 -1.04 22.45
N THR A 17 -8.87 -0.79 21.66
CA THR A 17 -9.15 -1.47 20.40
C THR A 17 -9.17 -0.48 19.25
N GLY A 18 -9.06 -0.97 18.02
CA GLY A 18 -9.14 -0.12 16.83
C GLY A 18 -7.82 0.53 16.45
N ILE A 19 -6.70 0.11 17.04
CA ILE A 19 -5.38 0.65 16.70
C ILE A 19 -5.01 0.22 15.29
N GLN A 20 -4.91 1.19 14.39
CA GLN A 20 -4.43 0.96 13.02
C GLN A 20 -2.93 1.19 12.98
N LEU A 21 -2.21 0.23 12.41
CA LEU A 21 -0.79 0.30 12.20
C LEU A 21 -0.54 0.17 10.69
N SER A 22 0.00 1.23 10.10
CA SER A 22 0.42 1.24 8.70
C SER A 22 1.86 0.77 8.57
N LEU A 23 2.25 0.37 7.38
CA LEU A 23 3.61 -0.05 7.06
C LEU A 23 4.63 1.05 7.43
N GLY A 24 5.68 0.68 8.16
CA GLY A 24 6.69 1.62 8.65
C GLY A 24 6.20 2.64 9.69
N GLY A 25 4.92 2.60 10.06
CA GLY A 25 4.33 3.49 11.05
C GLY A 25 4.58 3.03 12.49
N THR A 26 4.57 3.98 13.41
CA THR A 26 4.60 3.73 14.85
C THR A 26 3.32 4.27 15.48
N ALA A 27 2.53 3.41 16.11
CA ALA A 27 1.38 3.82 16.88
C ALA A 27 1.78 3.96 18.36
N GLN A 28 1.49 5.10 18.97
CA GLN A 28 1.73 5.34 20.37
C GLN A 28 0.42 5.20 21.16
N ALA A 29 0.37 4.24 22.08
CA ALA A 29 -0.76 4.05 22.99
C ALA A 29 -0.36 4.42 24.41
N ASN A 30 -0.97 5.47 24.95
CA ASN A 30 -0.74 5.91 26.32
C ASN A 30 -1.90 5.40 27.20
N VAL A 31 -1.67 4.31 27.92
CA VAL A 31 -2.70 3.67 28.75
C VAL A 31 -2.58 4.13 30.18
N GLN A 32 -3.62 4.82 30.68
CA GLN A 32 -3.76 5.17 32.09
C GLN A 32 -4.56 4.09 32.82
N LEU A 33 -3.99 3.48 33.84
CA LEU A 33 -4.65 2.51 34.70
C LEU A 33 -5.18 3.18 35.98
N SER A 34 -6.42 2.86 36.35
CA SER A 34 -7.06 3.31 37.58
C SER A 34 -6.96 2.22 38.65
N LEU A 35 -6.81 2.61 39.92
CA LEU A 35 -6.83 1.66 41.04
C LEU A 35 -8.19 0.92 41.08
N SER A 36 -8.11 -0.39 41.13
CA SER A 36 -9.29 -1.24 41.16
C SER A 36 -9.83 -1.36 42.57
N THR A 37 -11.03 -0.84 42.79
CA THR A 37 -11.86 -1.21 43.97
C THR A 37 -12.79 -2.37 43.66
N GLN A 38 -13.02 -2.67 42.37
CA GLN A 38 -13.74 -3.84 41.83
C GLN A 38 -13.14 -4.19 40.46
N SER A 39 -13.24 -5.45 40.05
CA SER A 39 -12.73 -5.91 38.75
C SER A 39 -13.69 -5.50 37.64
N GLU A 40 -13.45 -4.36 37.04
CA GLU A 40 -14.15 -3.91 35.84
C GLU A 40 -13.13 -3.80 34.65
N THR A 41 -13.56 -4.23 33.49
CA THR A 41 -12.78 -4.07 32.25
C THR A 41 -13.32 -2.88 31.46
N ILE A 42 -12.48 -1.89 31.18
CA ILE A 42 -12.84 -0.75 30.36
C ILE A 42 -12.30 -0.96 28.96
N VAL A 43 -13.19 -0.97 27.98
CA VAL A 43 -12.83 -1.01 26.55
C VAL A 43 -12.94 0.40 25.97
N VAL A 44 -11.87 0.88 25.39
CA VAL A 44 -11.81 2.20 24.72
C VAL A 44 -11.46 1.99 23.25
N VAL A 45 -12.19 2.64 22.37
CA VAL A 45 -11.83 2.71 20.95
C VAL A 45 -10.85 3.87 20.80
N ALA A 46 -9.62 3.55 20.42
CA ALA A 46 -8.60 4.56 20.18
C ALA A 46 -8.70 5.06 18.74
N GLU A 47 -8.72 6.39 18.56
CA GLU A 47 -8.42 7.00 17.27
C GLU A 47 -6.91 7.21 17.19
N SER A 48 -6.26 6.54 16.22
CA SER A 48 -4.84 6.78 15.97
C SER A 48 -4.65 8.20 15.43
N PRO A 49 -3.66 8.97 15.93
CA PRO A 49 -3.38 10.29 15.39
C PRO A 49 -3.00 10.18 13.91
N ILE A 50 -3.65 10.98 13.07
CA ILE A 50 -3.46 11.01 11.61
C ILE A 50 -2.09 11.59 11.24
N VAL A 51 -1.47 12.35 12.14
CA VAL A 51 -0.19 13.03 11.90
C VAL A 51 0.87 12.55 12.87
N ASP A 52 1.94 11.96 12.34
CA ASP A 52 3.15 11.69 13.10
C ASP A 52 4.02 12.96 13.12
N SER A 53 4.13 13.58 14.28
CA SER A 53 4.91 14.81 14.48
C SER A 53 6.39 14.54 14.81
N THR A 54 6.79 13.27 14.87
CA THR A 54 8.14 12.84 15.29
C THR A 54 9.06 12.48 14.14
N THR A 55 8.49 12.30 12.93
CA THR A 55 9.26 11.96 11.73
C THR A 55 9.40 13.15 10.78
N THR A 56 10.54 13.26 10.12
CA THR A 56 10.81 14.20 9.03
C THR A 56 10.61 13.56 7.64
N GLN A 57 10.13 12.33 7.60
CA GLN A 57 9.87 11.61 6.37
C GLN A 57 8.59 12.09 5.70
N VAL A 58 8.62 12.21 4.39
CA VAL A 58 7.40 12.37 3.59
C VAL A 58 7.01 10.99 3.07
N ALA A 59 6.07 10.38 3.78
CA ALA A 59 5.55 9.06 3.46
C ALA A 59 4.07 9.15 3.07
N THR A 60 3.68 8.36 2.08
CA THR A 60 2.29 8.14 1.71
C THR A 60 2.02 6.64 1.80
N ASN A 61 1.00 6.27 2.59
CA ASN A 61 0.59 4.88 2.73
C ASN A 61 -0.79 4.69 2.10
N TYR A 62 -0.90 3.74 1.23
CA TYR A 62 -2.13 3.31 0.59
C TYR A 62 -2.52 1.94 1.12
N ASN A 63 -3.55 1.90 1.94
CA ASN A 63 -4.10 0.65 2.46
C ASN A 63 -4.92 -0.08 1.40
N ARG A 64 -5.34 -1.30 1.70
CA ARG A 64 -6.13 -2.12 0.80
C ARG A 64 -7.41 -1.44 0.32
N GLU A 65 -8.14 -0.78 1.18
CA GLU A 65 -9.38 -0.08 0.81
C GLU A 65 -9.11 0.99 -0.26
N TRP A 66 -8.02 1.73 -0.11
CA TRP A 66 -7.60 2.70 -1.12
C TRP A 66 -7.17 2.00 -2.41
N VAL A 67 -6.36 0.93 -2.31
CA VAL A 67 -5.90 0.16 -3.49
C VAL A 67 -7.07 -0.38 -4.28
N GLU A 68 -8.13 -0.85 -3.63
CA GLU A 68 -9.33 -1.38 -4.30
C GLU A 68 -10.20 -0.30 -4.94
N ASN A 69 -10.32 0.88 -4.31
CA ASN A 69 -11.30 1.90 -4.69
C ASN A 69 -10.69 3.12 -5.37
N ALA A 70 -9.36 3.22 -5.46
CA ALA A 70 -8.70 4.37 -6.06
C ALA A 70 -9.11 4.55 -7.54
N PRO A 71 -9.43 5.79 -7.96
CA PRO A 71 -9.80 6.08 -9.35
C PRO A 71 -8.55 6.20 -10.24
N VAL A 72 -7.64 5.24 -10.15
CA VAL A 72 -6.40 5.16 -10.94
C VAL A 72 -6.50 4.02 -11.95
N ARG A 73 -5.69 4.11 -12.99
CA ARG A 73 -5.52 2.97 -13.89
C ARG A 73 -4.92 1.79 -13.13
N ARG A 74 -5.25 0.57 -13.55
CA ARG A 74 -4.80 -0.66 -12.88
C ARG A 74 -4.02 -1.59 -13.81
N PHE A 75 -3.31 -1.03 -14.77
CA PHE A 75 -2.52 -1.83 -15.70
C PHE A 75 -1.26 -2.39 -15.04
N THR A 76 -0.67 -1.61 -14.15
CA THR A 76 0.51 -2.01 -13.41
C THR A 76 0.46 -1.38 -12.01
N PHE A 77 1.24 -1.93 -11.08
CA PHE A 77 1.37 -1.35 -9.75
C PHE A 77 1.99 0.07 -9.77
N PHE A 78 2.66 0.46 -10.87
CA PHE A 78 3.13 1.84 -11.05
C PHE A 78 1.99 2.86 -11.08
N ASP A 79 0.82 2.48 -11.54
CA ASP A 79 -0.34 3.37 -11.53
C ASP A 79 -0.75 3.74 -10.10
N LEU A 80 -0.53 2.84 -9.13
CA LEU A 80 -0.76 3.10 -7.71
C LEU A 80 0.31 4.01 -7.12
N ILE A 81 1.60 3.72 -7.32
CA ILE A 81 2.69 4.51 -6.74
C ILE A 81 2.78 5.91 -7.35
N ASN A 82 2.43 6.07 -8.61
CA ASN A 82 2.41 7.38 -9.28
C ASN A 82 1.27 8.29 -8.78
N ALA A 83 0.33 7.78 -8.00
CA ALA A 83 -0.68 8.59 -7.33
C ALA A 83 -0.12 9.32 -6.09
N ALA A 84 1.09 8.95 -5.62
CA ALA A 84 1.69 9.58 -4.45
C ALA A 84 2.16 11.02 -4.76
N PRO A 85 2.01 11.95 -3.82
CA PRO A 85 2.49 13.32 -3.99
C PRO A 85 3.97 13.38 -4.31
N GLY A 86 4.34 14.17 -5.32
CA GLY A 86 5.71 14.34 -5.77
C GLY A 86 6.25 13.19 -6.62
N VAL A 87 5.45 12.17 -6.89
CA VAL A 87 5.80 11.07 -7.79
C VAL A 87 5.13 11.27 -9.14
N SER A 88 5.87 11.02 -10.21
CA SER A 88 5.38 11.11 -11.58
C SER A 88 5.83 9.91 -12.40
N PRO A 89 5.04 9.49 -13.39
CA PRO A 89 5.45 8.42 -14.30
C PRO A 89 6.65 8.86 -15.13
N SER A 90 7.52 7.90 -15.44
CA SER A 90 8.58 8.12 -16.40
C SER A 90 7.99 8.36 -17.79
N THR A 91 8.51 9.37 -18.49
CA THR A 91 8.13 9.64 -19.88
C THR A 91 8.73 8.66 -20.88
N SER A 92 9.77 7.94 -20.48
CA SER A 92 10.53 7.03 -21.37
C SER A 92 10.19 5.56 -21.18
N THR A 93 9.70 5.16 -20.01
CA THR A 93 9.38 3.75 -19.72
C THR A 93 8.21 3.64 -18.74
N SER A 94 7.37 2.62 -18.92
CA SER A 94 6.24 2.33 -18.01
C SER A 94 6.67 1.61 -16.72
N SER A 95 7.94 1.23 -16.60
CA SER A 95 8.47 0.45 -15.48
C SER A 95 9.30 1.24 -14.48
N ARG A 96 9.15 2.57 -14.49
CA ARG A 96 9.88 3.48 -13.61
C ARG A 96 9.03 4.68 -13.24
N SER A 97 9.37 5.26 -12.09
CA SER A 97 8.78 6.51 -11.61
C SER A 97 9.88 7.51 -11.29
N GLN A 98 9.52 8.78 -11.21
CA GLN A 98 10.38 9.86 -10.73
C GLN A 98 9.79 10.40 -9.44
N SER A 99 10.62 10.71 -8.45
CA SER A 99 10.19 11.31 -7.20
C SER A 99 10.93 12.60 -6.97
N PHE A 100 10.20 13.71 -6.83
CA PHE A 100 10.74 15.05 -6.55
C PHE A 100 11.92 15.47 -7.43
N GLY A 101 11.91 15.06 -8.69
CA GLY A 101 12.95 15.42 -9.67
C GLY A 101 14.18 14.51 -9.68
N SER A 102 14.15 13.39 -8.94
CA SER A 102 15.18 12.36 -9.07
C SER A 102 15.20 11.74 -10.47
N ALA A 103 16.30 11.11 -10.84
CA ALA A 103 16.32 10.30 -12.05
C ALA A 103 15.50 9.00 -11.87
N THR A 104 15.01 8.46 -12.98
CA THR A 104 14.14 7.27 -12.97
C THR A 104 14.81 5.99 -12.50
N ASN A 105 16.13 5.96 -12.43
CA ASN A 105 16.96 4.84 -11.98
C ASN A 105 17.53 5.04 -10.56
N GLU A 106 17.07 6.05 -9.84
CA GLU A 106 17.55 6.39 -8.50
C GLU A 106 16.60 5.96 -7.39
N ASN A 107 15.55 5.24 -7.73
CA ASN A 107 14.56 4.74 -6.78
C ASN A 107 14.87 3.31 -6.34
N MET A 108 14.29 2.93 -5.20
CA MET A 108 14.31 1.56 -4.71
C MET A 108 12.91 0.99 -4.71
N TYR A 109 12.77 -0.24 -5.19
CA TYR A 109 11.51 -0.98 -5.22
C TYR A 109 11.62 -2.20 -4.31
N LEU A 110 10.75 -2.27 -3.31
CA LEU A 110 10.66 -3.37 -2.35
C LEU A 110 9.36 -4.13 -2.53
N LEU A 111 9.43 -5.44 -2.51
CA LEU A 111 8.29 -6.35 -2.46
C LEU A 111 8.39 -7.19 -1.19
N ASP A 112 7.41 -7.03 -0.30
CA ASP A 112 7.42 -7.67 1.03
C ASP A 112 8.75 -7.44 1.78
N GLY A 113 9.30 -6.22 1.67
CA GLY A 113 10.55 -5.80 2.30
C GLY A 113 11.83 -6.28 1.60
N THR A 114 11.71 -7.05 0.51
CA THR A 114 12.86 -7.51 -0.28
C THR A 114 13.11 -6.58 -1.46
N ASP A 115 14.36 -6.14 -1.64
CA ASP A 115 14.75 -5.31 -2.79
C ASP A 115 14.68 -6.13 -4.10
N PHE A 116 13.86 -5.66 -5.03
CA PHE A 116 13.74 -6.22 -6.37
C PHE A 116 14.06 -5.21 -7.48
N THR A 117 14.76 -4.15 -7.12
CA THR A 117 15.27 -3.17 -8.07
C THR A 117 16.31 -3.82 -8.97
N ALA A 118 16.15 -3.72 -10.28
CA ALA A 118 17.11 -4.24 -11.24
C ALA A 118 18.43 -3.46 -11.16
N PRO A 119 19.57 -4.10 -10.79
CA PRO A 119 20.81 -3.39 -10.50
C PRO A 119 21.37 -2.61 -11.70
N LEU A 120 21.09 -3.08 -12.91
CA LEU A 120 21.59 -2.45 -14.13
C LEU A 120 20.76 -1.25 -14.58
N THR A 121 19.46 -1.31 -14.37
CA THR A 121 18.52 -0.35 -14.98
C THR A 121 17.79 0.52 -13.97
N GLY A 122 17.80 0.17 -12.67
CA GLY A 122 17.01 0.83 -11.64
C GLY A 122 15.49 0.67 -11.80
N ALA A 123 15.04 -0.28 -12.64
CA ALA A 123 13.62 -0.57 -12.83
C ALA A 123 13.14 -1.62 -11.82
N ALA A 124 11.85 -1.66 -11.55
CA ALA A 124 11.26 -2.79 -10.84
C ALA A 124 11.28 -4.03 -11.72
N TRP A 125 11.78 -5.15 -11.21
CA TRP A 125 11.90 -6.37 -12.02
C TRP A 125 10.60 -7.17 -12.09
N PRO A 126 10.01 -7.69 -11.00
CA PRO A 126 8.68 -8.30 -11.06
C PRO A 126 7.60 -7.22 -10.98
N TRP A 127 6.49 -7.51 -11.61
CA TRP A 127 5.30 -6.67 -11.57
C TRP A 127 4.19 -7.42 -10.83
N PRO A 128 4.02 -7.15 -9.53
CA PRO A 128 2.95 -7.79 -8.79
C PRO A 128 1.59 -7.41 -9.37
N ASN A 129 0.69 -8.37 -9.39
CA ASN A 129 -0.70 -8.09 -9.73
C ASN A 129 -1.28 -7.09 -8.73
N THR A 130 -1.92 -6.02 -9.22
CA THR A 130 -2.48 -4.96 -8.37
C THR A 130 -3.51 -5.47 -7.38
N ASP A 131 -4.27 -6.52 -7.73
CA ASP A 131 -5.29 -7.11 -6.85
C ASP A 131 -4.67 -7.96 -5.73
N ALA A 132 -3.42 -8.40 -5.89
CA ALA A 132 -2.66 -9.10 -4.86
C ALA A 132 -1.99 -8.16 -3.85
N ILE A 133 -2.09 -6.84 -4.03
CA ILE A 133 -1.46 -5.86 -3.17
C ILE A 133 -2.35 -5.59 -1.94
N GLU A 134 -1.76 -5.66 -0.76
CA GLU A 134 -2.40 -5.32 0.50
C GLU A 134 -2.17 -3.85 0.87
N GLU A 135 -0.93 -3.39 0.71
CA GLU A 135 -0.53 -2.04 1.08
C GLU A 135 0.61 -1.55 0.20
N VAL A 136 0.63 -0.26 -0.09
CA VAL A 136 1.73 0.41 -0.77
C VAL A 136 2.21 1.56 0.09
N GLN A 137 3.50 1.58 0.39
CA GLN A 137 4.16 2.70 1.04
C GLN A 137 5.09 3.39 0.06
N VAL A 138 4.99 4.69 -0.04
CA VAL A 138 5.87 5.55 -0.83
C VAL A 138 6.60 6.49 0.11
N LEU A 139 7.90 6.26 0.32
CA LEU A 139 8.78 7.18 1.03
C LEU A 139 9.42 8.11 0.00
N SER A 140 8.80 9.24 -0.23
CA SER A 140 9.20 10.14 -1.32
C SER A 140 10.33 11.07 -0.96
N LEU A 141 10.51 11.40 0.33
CA LEU A 141 11.63 12.17 0.87
C LEU A 141 12.00 11.70 2.26
N GLY A 142 13.29 11.85 2.63
CA GLY A 142 13.76 11.58 3.99
C GLY A 142 13.82 10.08 4.31
N ALA A 143 14.03 9.23 3.33
CA ALA A 143 14.24 7.81 3.57
C ALA A 143 15.40 7.61 4.55
N PRO A 144 15.25 6.72 5.58
CA PRO A 144 16.32 6.43 6.54
C PRO A 144 17.55 5.85 5.87
N ALA A 145 18.70 5.97 6.54
CA ALA A 145 19.98 5.44 6.05
C ALA A 145 20.01 3.91 5.88
N ASP A 146 19.03 3.20 6.44
CA ASP A 146 18.83 1.77 6.27
C ASP A 146 18.55 1.40 4.80
N TYR A 147 17.93 2.33 4.06
CA TYR A 147 17.77 2.24 2.62
C TYR A 147 19.01 2.81 1.93
N GLY A 148 19.99 1.97 1.66
CA GLY A 148 21.19 2.35 0.95
C GLY A 148 20.95 2.53 -0.56
N ASN A 149 21.91 3.15 -1.24
CA ASN A 149 22.00 3.17 -2.70
C ASN A 149 20.78 3.76 -3.44
N LEU A 150 20.14 4.79 -2.88
CA LEU A 150 19.07 5.54 -3.53
C LEU A 150 19.29 7.05 -3.39
N ALA A 151 18.82 7.81 -4.38
CA ALA A 151 18.72 9.27 -4.31
C ALA A 151 17.28 9.76 -4.57
N GLY A 152 16.38 8.85 -4.92
CA GLY A 152 14.96 9.08 -5.15
C GLY A 152 14.10 8.60 -4.01
N ALA A 153 13.00 7.91 -4.35
CA ALA A 153 12.04 7.36 -3.41
C ALA A 153 12.25 5.86 -3.14
N VAL A 154 11.72 5.40 -2.00
CA VAL A 154 11.49 3.97 -1.74
C VAL A 154 10.02 3.68 -1.97
N PHE A 155 9.75 2.71 -2.85
CA PHE A 155 8.42 2.17 -3.11
C PHE A 155 8.34 0.77 -2.50
N ASN A 156 7.63 0.63 -1.40
CA ASN A 156 7.48 -0.64 -0.72
C ASN A 156 6.06 -1.17 -0.94
N VAL A 157 5.96 -2.29 -1.63
CA VAL A 157 4.71 -2.96 -1.97
C VAL A 157 4.60 -4.20 -1.10
N VAL A 158 3.50 -4.31 -0.37
CA VAL A 158 3.21 -5.49 0.46
C VAL A 158 2.08 -6.27 -0.17
N THR A 159 2.30 -7.57 -0.34
CA THR A 159 1.31 -8.46 -0.90
C THR A 159 0.38 -9.03 0.17
N ARG A 160 -0.80 -9.45 -0.26
CA ARG A 160 -1.77 -10.16 0.59
C ARG A 160 -1.18 -11.47 1.08
N GLN A 161 -1.58 -11.86 2.27
CA GLN A 161 -1.15 -13.10 2.92
C GLN A 161 -2.34 -13.97 3.28
N GLY A 162 -2.09 -15.25 3.43
CA GLY A 162 -3.06 -16.18 3.99
C GLY A 162 -3.33 -15.89 5.46
N THR A 163 -4.54 -16.16 5.91
CA THR A 163 -4.99 -15.98 7.28
C THR A 163 -5.63 -17.27 7.82
N ASN A 164 -6.11 -17.26 9.07
CA ASN A 164 -6.82 -18.39 9.64
C ASN A 164 -8.24 -18.62 9.07
N THR A 165 -8.68 -17.71 8.20
CA THR A 165 -9.95 -17.84 7.49
C THR A 165 -9.70 -17.86 5.99
N PHE A 166 -10.45 -18.69 5.25
CA PHE A 166 -10.42 -18.64 3.80
C PHE A 166 -11.00 -17.33 3.31
N HIS A 167 -10.30 -16.71 2.40
CA HIS A 167 -10.72 -15.48 1.72
C HIS A 167 -10.21 -15.50 0.28
N GLY A 168 -10.94 -14.86 -0.57
CA GLY A 168 -10.57 -14.76 -1.98
C GLY A 168 -11.56 -13.91 -2.74
N ASP A 169 -11.18 -13.52 -3.92
CA ASP A 169 -11.97 -12.71 -4.83
C ASP A 169 -11.63 -13.06 -6.27
N ALA A 170 -12.53 -12.74 -7.15
CA ALA A 170 -12.35 -12.85 -8.60
C ALA A 170 -12.77 -11.52 -9.21
N ASN A 171 -11.89 -10.89 -9.97
CA ASN A 171 -12.13 -9.61 -10.60
C ASN A 171 -12.04 -9.73 -12.11
N PHE A 172 -12.87 -8.95 -12.80
CA PHE A 172 -12.82 -8.82 -14.24
C PHE A 172 -12.86 -7.34 -14.62
N TYR A 173 -11.82 -6.90 -15.28
CA TYR A 173 -11.69 -5.52 -15.77
C TYR A 173 -11.84 -5.51 -17.29
N PHE A 174 -12.70 -4.62 -17.75
CA PHE A 174 -12.97 -4.45 -19.18
C PHE A 174 -12.94 -2.98 -19.54
N GLN A 175 -12.25 -2.65 -20.61
CA GLN A 175 -12.20 -1.31 -21.14
C GLN A 175 -12.12 -1.37 -22.67
N ASN A 176 -12.85 -0.50 -23.35
CA ASN A 176 -12.78 -0.32 -24.79
C ASN A 176 -13.00 1.15 -25.16
N GLN A 177 -12.90 1.45 -26.44
CA GLN A 177 -13.06 2.81 -26.96
C GLN A 177 -14.42 3.43 -26.60
N SER A 178 -15.51 2.66 -26.64
CA SER A 178 -16.86 3.18 -26.37
C SER A 178 -17.12 3.50 -24.90
N LEU A 179 -16.35 2.89 -23.98
CA LEU A 179 -16.39 3.14 -22.53
C LEU A 179 -15.37 4.20 -22.06
N THR A 180 -14.58 4.73 -23.00
CA THR A 180 -13.52 5.68 -22.66
C THR A 180 -13.92 7.08 -23.11
N GLY A 181 -14.14 7.96 -22.16
CA GLY A 181 -14.37 9.39 -22.44
C GLY A 181 -13.08 10.08 -22.88
N ARG A 182 -13.22 11.10 -23.69
CA ARG A 182 -12.11 11.98 -24.09
C ARG A 182 -11.96 13.10 -23.06
N ASN A 183 -10.72 13.45 -22.77
CA ASN A 183 -10.36 14.63 -21.97
C ASN A 183 -9.71 15.73 -22.81
N THR A 184 -9.84 15.62 -24.14
CA THR A 184 -9.32 16.58 -25.11
C THR A 184 -10.45 17.49 -25.60
N THR A 185 -10.08 18.69 -26.03
CA THR A 185 -11.00 19.59 -26.75
C THR A 185 -11.09 19.19 -28.23
N ALA A 186 -12.11 19.67 -28.96
CA ALA A 186 -12.28 19.38 -30.37
C ALA A 186 -11.03 19.79 -31.21
N ASP A 187 -10.39 20.88 -30.86
CA ASP A 187 -9.19 21.38 -31.54
C ASP A 187 -7.94 20.50 -31.32
N GLN A 188 -7.94 19.70 -30.23
CA GLN A 188 -6.85 18.77 -29.93
C GLN A 188 -7.06 17.38 -30.52
N ASP A 189 -8.31 17.08 -30.93
CA ASP A 189 -8.66 15.76 -31.45
C ASP A 189 -8.14 15.50 -32.89
N ASP A 190 -7.89 16.54 -33.66
CA ASP A 190 -7.42 16.42 -35.04
C ASP A 190 -5.94 16.02 -35.14
N ASP A 191 -5.13 16.32 -34.14
CA ASP A 191 -3.69 16.06 -34.14
C ASP A 191 -3.29 14.69 -33.60
N LEU A 192 -4.11 14.06 -32.79
CA LEU A 192 -3.82 12.77 -32.15
C LEU A 192 -5.08 11.89 -32.14
N PRO A 193 -5.23 10.94 -33.06
CA PRO A 193 -6.31 9.99 -33.01
C PRO A 193 -6.25 9.18 -31.71
N TYR A 194 -7.16 9.46 -30.80
CA TYR A 194 -7.30 8.70 -29.56
C TYR A 194 -7.97 7.37 -29.88
N ASN A 195 -7.13 6.37 -30.13
CA ASN A 195 -7.59 5.02 -30.34
C ASN A 195 -7.19 4.18 -29.12
N ARG A 196 -8.19 3.68 -28.40
CA ARG A 196 -7.95 2.75 -27.30
C ARG A 196 -8.37 1.37 -27.71
N ASP A 197 -7.39 0.48 -27.75
CA ASP A 197 -7.65 -0.94 -27.94
C ASP A 197 -8.46 -1.53 -26.77
N GLU A 198 -9.01 -2.68 -26.99
CA GLU A 198 -9.73 -3.42 -25.96
C GLU A 198 -8.73 -3.89 -24.88
N PHE A 199 -9.03 -3.59 -23.61
CA PHE A 199 -8.32 -4.13 -22.45
C PHE A 199 -9.24 -5.08 -21.70
N LYS A 200 -8.75 -6.28 -21.45
CA LYS A 200 -9.40 -7.31 -20.64
C LYS A 200 -8.39 -7.84 -19.65
N ASP A 201 -8.76 -7.86 -18.39
CA ASP A 201 -7.96 -8.46 -17.33
C ASP A 201 -8.88 -9.25 -16.40
N ALA A 202 -8.48 -10.47 -16.08
CA ALA A 202 -9.22 -11.35 -15.20
C ALA A 202 -8.29 -11.87 -14.14
N THR A 203 -8.59 -11.59 -12.89
CA THR A 203 -7.76 -11.98 -11.76
C THR A 203 -8.53 -12.86 -10.79
N PHE A 204 -7.83 -13.78 -10.17
CA PHE A 204 -8.38 -14.67 -9.16
C PHE A 204 -7.40 -14.77 -7.98
N GLN A 205 -7.90 -14.57 -6.78
CA GLN A 205 -7.11 -14.68 -5.56
C GLN A 205 -7.77 -15.66 -4.59
N LEU A 206 -6.93 -16.42 -3.90
CA LEU A 206 -7.36 -17.32 -2.84
C LEU A 206 -6.29 -17.41 -1.75
N GLY A 207 -6.69 -17.20 -0.53
CA GLY A 207 -5.85 -17.37 0.66
C GLY A 207 -6.58 -18.08 1.78
N GLY A 208 -5.81 -18.71 2.65
CA GLY A 208 -6.37 -19.41 3.81
C GLY A 208 -5.35 -20.26 4.53
N PRO A 209 -5.79 -21.01 5.56
CA PRO A 209 -4.91 -21.88 6.32
C PRO A 209 -4.80 -23.28 5.68
N PHE A 210 -3.59 -23.76 5.49
CA PHE A 210 -3.37 -25.22 5.41
C PHE A 210 -3.49 -25.85 6.80
N MET A 211 -2.96 -25.14 7.81
CA MET A 211 -3.06 -25.52 9.22
C MET A 211 -3.25 -24.24 10.03
N ARG A 212 -4.37 -24.16 10.74
CA ARG A 212 -4.69 -22.97 11.57
C ARG A 212 -3.57 -22.68 12.55
N ASP A 213 -3.27 -21.40 12.73
CA ASP A 213 -2.27 -20.84 13.64
C ASP A 213 -0.81 -21.27 13.35
N LYS A 214 -0.55 -21.98 12.23
CA LYS A 214 0.79 -22.50 11.91
C LYS A 214 1.21 -22.29 10.48
N PHE A 215 0.33 -22.52 9.50
CA PHE A 215 0.71 -22.51 8.10
C PHE A 215 -0.43 -22.02 7.21
N TRP A 216 -0.16 -20.99 6.44
CA TRP A 216 -1.11 -20.35 5.56
C TRP A 216 -0.58 -20.29 4.14
N PHE A 217 -1.47 -20.07 3.20
CA PHE A 217 -1.13 -19.81 1.81
C PHE A 217 -1.91 -18.61 1.28
N PHE A 218 -1.36 -17.99 0.27
CA PHE A 218 -2.03 -17.02 -0.60
C PHE A 218 -1.54 -17.24 -2.02
N GLY A 219 -2.44 -17.24 -2.99
CA GLY A 219 -2.14 -17.32 -4.41
C GLY A 219 -2.97 -16.32 -5.19
N SER A 220 -2.35 -15.72 -6.21
CA SER A 220 -2.98 -14.80 -7.16
C SER A 220 -2.61 -15.21 -8.57
N PHE A 221 -3.60 -15.15 -9.46
CA PHE A 221 -3.45 -15.44 -10.88
C PHE A 221 -4.11 -14.34 -11.70
#